data_84af78e1a0d9804602abbff0f50204b7
#
_entry.id   84af78e1a0d9804602abbff0f50204b7
#
_cell.length_a   1.000
_cell.length_b   1.000
_cell.length_c   1.000
_cell.angle_alpha   90.00
_cell.angle_beta   90.00
_cell.angle_gamma   90.00
#
_symmetry.space_group_name_H-M   'P 1'
#
loop_
_entity.id
_entity.type
_entity.pdbx_description
1 polymer ?
#
loop_
_entity_poly.entity_id
_entity_poly.type
_entity_poly.pdbx_seq_one_letter_code
_entity_poly.pdbx_strand_id
1 'polypeptide(L)'
;MYADDSGDVLALNPKNSTTNAWILGDMSSATDATDTTLLQNGQLYSYNKNTGIYRCPADTRPDNRSTPPISFRVRSYAMSCYMSGEDVGNTHYSLTGYHVNLKLSNITKPKPPDAFVFTEEAEFSIDDGHFGFTPSGIPGQGPINYWLNVPGLWHRGANFSFADGHASFHKWMDASTLAINRTVWSDMVVPNHSDLRYVQSILATKN
;
A
#
# COMPACT_ATOMS: atom_id res chain seq x y z
N MET A 1 0.15 17.48 14.05
CA MET A 1 0.08 16.18 13.30
C MET A 1 1.47 15.53 13.28
N TYR A 2 1.60 14.23 12.91
CA TYR A 2 2.90 13.51 12.96
C TYR A 2 4.04 14.29 12.27
N ALA A 3 3.83 14.71 11.02
CA ALA A 3 4.87 15.43 10.27
C ALA A 3 5.28 16.76 10.93
N ASP A 4 4.33 17.49 11.53
CA ASP A 4 4.64 18.74 12.24
C ASP A 4 5.53 18.47 13.45
N ASP A 5 5.20 17.43 14.23
CA ASP A 5 5.97 17.03 15.42
C ASP A 5 7.33 16.42 15.08
N SER A 6 7.46 15.87 13.84
CA SER A 6 8.64 15.19 13.34
C SER A 6 9.51 16.05 12.40
N GLY A 7 9.34 17.38 12.41
CA GLY A 7 10.12 18.29 11.57
C GLY A 7 9.90 18.10 10.08
N ASP A 8 8.65 17.95 9.68
CA ASP A 8 8.19 17.72 8.29
C ASP A 8 8.47 16.31 7.75
N VAL A 9 9.08 15.42 8.53
CA VAL A 9 9.44 14.05 8.10
C VAL A 9 8.18 13.17 8.11
N LEU A 10 8.00 12.35 7.06
CA LEU A 10 6.93 11.36 6.98
C LEU A 10 7.25 10.15 7.88
N ALA A 11 6.21 9.47 8.34
CA ALA A 11 6.38 8.20 9.03
C ALA A 11 7.07 7.19 8.12
N LEU A 12 8.03 6.44 8.66
CA LEU A 12 8.83 5.48 7.89
C LEU A 12 7.97 4.33 7.39
N ASN A 13 8.23 3.90 6.17
CA ASN A 13 7.52 2.83 5.49
C ASN A 13 8.51 1.82 4.85
N PRO A 14 9.39 1.19 5.63
CA PRO A 14 10.33 0.22 5.10
C PRO A 14 9.63 -1.08 4.71
N LYS A 15 10.15 -1.74 3.70
CA LYS A 15 9.80 -3.13 3.41
C LYS A 15 10.20 -4.02 4.59
N ASN A 16 9.37 -5.03 4.89
CA ASN A 16 9.57 -5.93 6.04
C ASN A 16 9.67 -5.19 7.39
N SER A 17 8.69 -4.36 7.68
CA SER A 17 8.61 -3.46 8.85
C SER A 17 8.67 -4.20 10.19
N THR A 18 9.87 -4.44 10.72
CA THR A 18 10.08 -5.08 12.03
C THR A 18 10.27 -4.08 13.16
N THR A 19 10.78 -2.89 12.86
CA THR A 19 11.02 -1.82 13.83
C THR A 19 10.89 -0.45 13.16
N ASN A 20 10.51 0.56 13.94
CA ASN A 20 10.56 1.97 13.54
C ASN A 20 9.86 2.27 12.20
N ALA A 21 8.61 1.83 12.05
CA ALA A 21 7.78 2.06 10.87
C ALA A 21 6.41 2.64 11.25
N TRP A 22 5.66 3.14 10.26
CA TRP A 22 4.29 3.61 10.48
C TRP A 22 3.41 2.51 11.09
N ILE A 23 3.69 1.25 10.73
CA ILE A 23 3.06 0.03 11.22
C ILE A 23 4.09 -1.11 11.23
N LEU A 24 3.90 -2.11 12.10
CA LEU A 24 4.78 -3.27 12.19
C LEU A 24 4.06 -4.56 11.79
N GLY A 25 4.84 -5.61 11.55
CA GLY A 25 4.37 -6.97 11.32
C GLY A 25 3.99 -7.29 9.88
N ASP A 26 3.84 -8.59 9.64
CA ASP A 26 3.52 -9.21 8.35
C ASP A 26 2.14 -9.86 8.40
N MET A 27 1.19 -9.34 7.64
CA MET A 27 -0.18 -9.86 7.59
C MET A 27 -0.31 -11.21 6.89
N SER A 28 0.75 -11.71 6.26
CA SER A 28 0.81 -13.10 5.76
C SER A 28 1.20 -14.11 6.85
N SER A 29 1.74 -13.63 7.97
CA SER A 29 2.03 -14.42 9.17
C SER A 29 0.77 -14.59 10.02
N ALA A 30 0.39 -15.83 10.33
CA ALA A 30 -0.79 -16.11 11.15
C ALA A 30 -0.70 -15.51 12.57
N THR A 31 0.51 -15.37 13.11
CA THR A 31 0.77 -14.75 14.41
C THR A 31 0.58 -13.23 14.32
N ASP A 32 1.28 -12.58 13.37
CA ASP A 32 1.28 -11.12 13.26
C ASP A 32 -0.09 -10.59 12.81
N ALA A 33 -0.77 -11.34 11.93
CA ALA A 33 -2.08 -10.95 11.41
C ALA A 33 -3.13 -10.71 12.49
N THR A 34 -2.97 -11.29 13.68
CA THR A 34 -3.92 -11.16 14.80
C THR A 34 -3.37 -10.32 15.96
N ASP A 35 -2.13 -9.87 15.90
CA ASP A 35 -1.46 -9.14 16.97
C ASP A 35 -1.67 -7.63 16.86
N THR A 36 -2.56 -7.08 17.69
CA THR A 36 -2.82 -5.64 17.77
C THR A 36 -1.64 -4.85 18.36
N THR A 37 -0.70 -5.48 19.04
CA THR A 37 0.46 -4.77 19.59
C THR A 37 1.39 -4.24 18.49
N LEU A 38 1.39 -4.89 17.33
CA LEU A 38 2.12 -4.44 16.15
C LEU A 38 1.57 -3.10 15.60
N LEU A 39 0.25 -2.89 15.70
CA LEU A 39 -0.37 -1.60 15.38
C LEU A 39 0.02 -0.54 16.41
N GLN A 40 -0.05 -0.90 17.71
CA GLN A 40 0.20 0.02 18.82
C GLN A 40 1.65 0.50 18.88
N ASN A 41 2.59 -0.31 18.39
CA ASN A 41 4.01 0.02 18.34
C ASN A 41 4.40 0.77 17.05
N GLY A 42 3.47 0.97 16.13
CA GLY A 42 3.68 1.79 14.93
C GLY A 42 3.75 3.29 15.23
N GLN A 43 4.54 4.03 14.46
CA GLN A 43 4.78 5.47 14.66
C GLN A 43 3.50 6.31 14.66
N LEU A 44 2.48 5.90 13.90
CA LEU A 44 1.24 6.68 13.77
C LEU A 44 0.23 6.37 14.88
N TYR A 45 0.38 5.30 15.63
CA TYR A 45 -0.61 4.90 16.63
C TYR A 45 -0.80 5.94 17.75
N SER A 46 0.29 6.59 18.19
CA SER A 46 0.22 7.61 19.23
C SER A 46 -0.70 8.79 18.88
N TYR A 47 -0.96 9.00 17.59
CA TYR A 47 -1.80 10.09 17.06
C TYR A 47 -3.27 9.73 16.93
N ASN A 48 -3.61 8.46 16.81
CA ASN A 48 -5.00 8.01 16.62
C ASN A 48 -5.53 7.13 17.77
N LYS A 49 -4.68 6.36 18.44
CA LYS A 49 -4.97 5.48 19.59
C LYS A 49 -6.17 4.56 19.38
N ASN A 50 -6.42 4.16 18.14
CA ASN A 50 -7.56 3.33 17.78
C ASN A 50 -7.14 2.25 16.78
N THR A 51 -7.10 0.99 17.20
CA THR A 51 -6.76 -0.15 16.35
C THR A 51 -7.80 -0.41 15.26
N GLY A 52 -9.06 -0.04 15.47
CA GLY A 52 -10.15 -0.28 14.53
C GLY A 52 -10.02 0.46 13.19
N ILE A 53 -9.29 1.59 13.16
CA ILE A 53 -9.11 2.34 11.92
C ILE A 53 -8.13 1.71 10.92
N TYR A 54 -7.33 0.72 11.39
CA TYR A 54 -6.35 0.04 10.55
C TYR A 54 -6.97 -1.06 9.69
N ARG A 55 -8.24 -1.40 9.93
CA ARG A 55 -8.93 -2.49 9.23
C ARG A 55 -10.20 -2.00 8.55
N CYS A 56 -10.38 -2.36 7.28
CA CYS A 56 -11.62 -2.16 6.56
C CYS A 56 -12.70 -3.12 7.09
N PRO A 57 -13.90 -2.64 7.50
CA PRO A 57 -14.98 -3.52 7.96
C PRO A 57 -15.44 -4.53 6.90
N ALA A 58 -15.27 -4.26 5.63
CA ALA A 58 -15.60 -5.15 4.53
C ALA A 58 -14.55 -6.22 4.24
N ASP A 59 -13.39 -6.16 4.89
CA ASP A 59 -12.36 -7.20 4.83
C ASP A 59 -12.79 -8.42 5.63
N THR A 60 -13.59 -9.26 5.00
CA THR A 60 -14.13 -10.50 5.58
C THR A 60 -13.59 -11.77 4.92
N ARG A 61 -12.74 -11.63 3.90
CA ARG A 61 -12.19 -12.76 3.17
C ARG A 61 -11.03 -13.39 3.94
N PRO A 62 -11.02 -14.73 4.09
CA PRO A 62 -9.89 -15.42 4.69
C PRO A 62 -8.67 -15.37 3.77
N ASP A 63 -7.50 -15.26 4.37
CA ASP A 63 -6.24 -15.41 3.67
C ASP A 63 -5.82 -16.89 3.70
N ASN A 64 -5.79 -17.51 2.54
CA ASN A 64 -5.45 -18.93 2.37
C ASN A 64 -3.95 -19.16 2.10
N ARG A 65 -3.08 -18.16 2.35
CA ARG A 65 -1.63 -18.33 2.23
C ARG A 65 -1.04 -19.19 3.35
N SER A 66 -1.72 -19.27 4.49
CA SER A 66 -1.32 -20.10 5.64
C SER A 66 -2.25 -21.30 5.87
N THR A 67 -1.80 -22.26 6.68
CA THR A 67 -2.59 -23.41 7.15
C THR A 67 -2.51 -23.47 8.68
N PRO A 68 -3.62 -23.24 9.41
CA PRO A 68 -4.96 -22.90 8.91
C PRO A 68 -5.01 -21.51 8.25
N PRO A 69 -6.03 -21.23 7.43
CA PRO A 69 -6.24 -19.91 6.84
C PRO A 69 -6.40 -18.82 7.90
N ILE A 70 -5.85 -17.64 7.63
CA ILE A 70 -6.05 -16.45 8.48
C ILE A 70 -7.44 -15.90 8.20
N SER A 71 -8.38 -16.15 9.11
CA SER A 71 -9.77 -15.70 8.97
C SER A 71 -10.01 -14.26 9.41
N PHE A 72 -9.07 -13.66 10.14
CA PHE A 72 -9.15 -12.29 10.64
C PHE A 72 -7.76 -11.66 10.63
N ARG A 73 -7.68 -10.43 10.14
CA ARG A 73 -6.48 -9.60 10.21
C ARG A 73 -6.79 -8.31 10.95
N VAL A 74 -5.83 -7.83 11.71
CA VAL A 74 -5.95 -6.55 12.44
C VAL A 74 -5.76 -5.33 11.52
N ARG A 75 -5.24 -5.55 10.31
CA ARG A 75 -4.95 -4.49 9.33
C ARG A 75 -5.36 -4.90 7.91
N SER A 76 -5.93 -3.95 7.16
CA SER A 76 -6.28 -4.07 5.73
C SER A 76 -5.65 -2.98 4.87
N TYR A 77 -5.00 -1.98 5.49
CA TYR A 77 -4.42 -0.84 4.79
C TYR A 77 -2.91 -0.99 4.67
N ALA A 78 -2.36 -0.52 3.54
CA ALA A 78 -0.94 -0.37 3.31
C ALA A 78 -0.63 1.05 2.82
N MET A 79 0.59 1.53 3.08
CA MET A 79 1.05 2.86 2.70
C MET A 79 1.86 2.78 1.40
N SER A 80 1.64 3.74 0.51
CA SER A 80 2.38 3.85 -0.74
C SER A 80 3.89 3.78 -0.51
N CYS A 81 4.59 2.94 -1.26
CA CYS A 81 6.04 2.82 -1.20
C CYS A 81 6.78 4.13 -1.52
N TYR A 82 6.11 5.09 -2.14
CA TYR A 82 6.67 6.42 -2.44
C TYR A 82 6.45 7.44 -1.30
N MET A 83 5.82 7.02 -0.20
CA MET A 83 5.70 7.78 1.03
C MET A 83 6.66 7.19 2.06
N SER A 84 7.87 7.76 2.14
CA SER A 84 8.96 7.35 3.05
C SER A 84 9.33 5.86 2.98
N GLY A 85 9.14 5.23 1.82
CA GLY A 85 9.59 3.87 1.58
C GLY A 85 11.11 3.82 1.51
N GLU A 86 11.72 2.91 2.28
CA GLU A 86 13.15 2.65 2.21
C GLU A 86 13.44 1.55 1.19
N ASP A 87 14.35 1.83 0.28
CA ASP A 87 14.95 0.82 -0.57
C ASP A 87 16.27 0.35 0.08
N VAL A 88 16.13 -0.52 1.08
CA VAL A 88 17.29 -1.08 1.78
C VAL A 88 18.08 -1.96 0.81
N GLY A 89 19.20 -1.42 0.34
CA GLY A 89 20.11 -2.15 -0.53
C GLY A 89 19.78 -2.08 -2.02
N ASN A 90 18.96 -1.13 -2.46
CA ASN A 90 18.60 -0.94 -3.88
C ASN A 90 17.95 -2.20 -4.52
N THR A 91 17.29 -3.03 -3.73
CA THR A 91 16.73 -4.29 -4.19
C THR A 91 15.27 -4.18 -4.61
N HIS A 92 14.62 -3.06 -4.29
CA HIS A 92 13.22 -2.83 -4.61
C HIS A 92 13.07 -2.02 -5.90
N TYR A 93 12.99 -2.70 -7.01
CA TYR A 93 12.91 -2.09 -8.36
C TYR A 93 11.72 -1.12 -8.53
N SER A 94 10.68 -1.21 -7.70
CA SER A 94 9.53 -0.30 -7.76
C SER A 94 9.90 1.16 -7.42
N LEU A 95 10.95 1.40 -6.65
CA LEU A 95 11.42 2.74 -6.28
C LEU A 95 12.48 3.31 -7.23
N THR A 96 13.15 2.45 -8.01
CA THR A 96 14.26 2.86 -8.86
C THR A 96 13.81 3.83 -9.96
N GLY A 97 14.38 5.01 -9.98
CA GLY A 97 14.10 6.06 -10.99
C GLY A 97 12.83 6.87 -10.74
N TYR A 98 12.19 6.71 -9.58
CA TYR A 98 11.03 7.49 -9.15
C TYR A 98 11.31 8.30 -7.89
N HIS A 99 10.58 9.40 -7.72
CA HIS A 99 10.72 10.26 -6.56
C HIS A 99 10.06 9.62 -5.33
N VAL A 100 10.84 9.45 -4.27
CA VAL A 100 10.33 9.01 -2.94
C VAL A 100 10.24 10.22 -2.03
N ASN A 101 9.06 10.48 -1.49
CA ASN A 101 8.80 11.59 -0.60
C ASN A 101 9.22 11.24 0.83
N LEU A 102 10.26 11.86 1.36
CA LEU A 102 10.70 11.68 2.75
C LEU A 102 10.10 12.71 3.70
N LYS A 103 9.59 13.82 3.15
CA LYS A 103 8.98 14.93 3.87
C LYS A 103 7.64 15.29 3.25
N LEU A 104 6.74 15.84 4.06
CA LEU A 104 5.44 16.32 3.59
C LEU A 104 5.61 17.40 2.51
N SER A 105 6.55 18.34 2.71
CA SER A 105 6.89 19.38 1.73
C SER A 105 7.53 18.87 0.43
N ASN A 106 8.03 17.64 0.40
CA ASN A 106 8.57 17.03 -0.83
C ASN A 106 7.47 16.53 -1.78
N ILE A 107 6.23 16.40 -1.32
CA ILE A 107 5.12 15.87 -2.13
C ILE A 107 4.69 16.94 -3.13
N THR A 108 5.30 16.90 -4.31
CA THR A 108 5.07 17.87 -5.39
C THR A 108 4.68 17.24 -6.71
N LYS A 109 5.02 15.96 -6.89
CA LYS A 109 4.76 15.20 -8.13
C LYS A 109 4.49 13.71 -7.80
N PRO A 110 3.24 13.23 -7.83
CA PRO A 110 2.02 14.03 -8.03
C PRO A 110 1.86 15.14 -6.97
N LYS A 111 0.99 16.10 -7.25
CA LYS A 111 0.63 17.11 -6.24
C LYS A 111 -0.11 16.45 -5.08
N PRO A 112 -0.15 17.05 -3.87
CA PRO A 112 -0.79 16.45 -2.71
C PRO A 112 -2.20 15.89 -2.94
N PRO A 113 -3.12 16.53 -3.71
CA PRO A 113 -4.43 15.98 -4.02
C PRO A 113 -4.41 14.72 -4.92
N ASP A 114 -3.33 14.47 -5.64
CA ASP A 114 -3.16 13.35 -6.56
C ASP A 114 -2.17 12.31 -6.04
N ALA A 115 -1.52 12.57 -4.90
CA ALA A 115 -0.50 11.69 -4.30
C ALA A 115 -1.15 10.80 -3.24
N PHE A 116 -1.43 9.53 -3.56
CA PHE A 116 -2.04 8.66 -2.58
C PHE A 116 -1.06 8.22 -1.49
N VAL A 117 -1.58 8.14 -0.26
CA VAL A 117 -0.81 7.76 0.93
C VAL A 117 -1.18 6.36 1.38
N PHE A 118 -2.47 6.09 1.61
CA PHE A 118 -2.96 4.78 2.06
C PHE A 118 -4.01 4.23 1.13
N THR A 119 -4.01 2.92 0.95
CA THR A 119 -5.08 2.17 0.29
C THR A 119 -5.34 0.84 1.00
N GLU A 120 -6.51 0.29 0.78
CA GLU A 120 -6.81 -1.09 1.13
C GLU A 120 -5.98 -2.03 0.26
N GLU A 121 -5.50 -3.11 0.84
CA GLU A 121 -4.76 -4.15 0.11
C GLU A 121 -5.45 -5.50 0.25
N ALA A 122 -5.54 -6.24 -0.87
CA ALA A 122 -6.25 -7.51 -0.95
C ALA A 122 -5.67 -8.57 0.00
N GLU A 123 -6.53 -9.44 0.50
CA GLU A 123 -6.22 -10.45 1.52
C GLU A 123 -5.07 -11.40 1.16
N PHE A 124 -4.88 -11.67 -0.12
CA PHE A 124 -3.82 -12.54 -0.64
C PHE A 124 -2.54 -11.79 -1.01
N SER A 125 -2.55 -10.46 -0.97
CA SER A 125 -1.44 -9.57 -1.33
C SER A 125 -0.80 -8.94 -0.10
N ILE A 126 -1.60 -8.50 0.86
CA ILE A 126 -1.14 -7.77 2.04
C ILE A 126 -0.15 -8.58 2.87
N ASP A 127 1.02 -8.02 3.08
CA ASP A 127 2.09 -8.56 3.91
C ASP A 127 2.56 -7.50 4.91
N ASP A 128 3.63 -6.77 4.61
CA ASP A 128 4.13 -5.67 5.44
C ASP A 128 3.29 -4.38 5.28
N GLY A 129 3.75 -3.25 5.83
CA GLY A 129 3.06 -1.97 5.72
C GLY A 129 3.18 -1.27 4.37
N HIS A 130 3.94 -1.83 3.45
CA HIS A 130 4.45 -1.19 2.25
C HIS A 130 3.65 -1.62 1.01
N PHE A 131 2.90 -0.71 0.40
CA PHE A 131 2.23 -0.95 -0.88
C PHE A 131 3.21 -0.72 -2.03
N GLY A 132 3.84 -1.81 -2.50
CA GLY A 132 4.80 -1.78 -3.60
C GLY A 132 4.15 -1.72 -4.96
N PHE A 133 4.50 -0.73 -5.76
CA PHE A 133 3.96 -0.57 -7.11
C PHE A 133 4.87 0.29 -7.99
N THR A 134 4.79 0.13 -9.32
CA THR A 134 5.57 0.92 -10.26
C THR A 134 4.68 1.77 -11.16
N PRO A 135 4.81 3.12 -11.15
CA PRO A 135 3.89 4.00 -11.86
C PRO A 135 3.83 3.79 -13.38
N SER A 136 4.96 3.65 -14.05
CA SER A 136 4.96 3.61 -15.52
C SER A 136 5.93 2.59 -16.11
N GLY A 137 6.39 1.66 -15.32
CA GLY A 137 7.39 0.67 -15.75
C GLY A 137 8.77 0.89 -15.12
N ILE A 138 9.58 -0.14 -15.16
CA ILE A 138 10.94 -0.11 -14.63
C ILE A 138 11.84 0.53 -15.70
N PRO A 139 12.73 1.47 -15.33
CA PRO A 139 13.68 2.04 -16.29
C PRO A 139 14.46 0.93 -17.00
N GLY A 140 14.43 0.95 -18.34
CA GLY A 140 15.10 -0.05 -19.19
C GLY A 140 14.34 -1.37 -19.42
N GLN A 141 13.18 -1.60 -18.76
CA GLN A 141 12.38 -2.82 -18.91
C GLN A 141 11.00 -2.60 -19.57
N GLY A 142 10.67 -1.34 -19.88
CA GLY A 142 9.37 -1.01 -20.45
C GLY A 142 8.24 -0.88 -19.43
N PRO A 143 6.98 -0.72 -19.90
CA PRO A 143 5.84 -0.53 -19.02
C PRO A 143 5.48 -1.79 -18.25
N ILE A 144 5.23 -1.65 -16.95
CA ILE A 144 4.63 -2.71 -16.14
C ILE A 144 3.13 -2.74 -16.42
N ASN A 145 2.64 -3.90 -16.83
CA ASN A 145 1.25 -4.18 -17.12
C ASN A 145 0.67 -5.27 -16.19
N TYR A 146 1.16 -5.35 -14.96
CA TYR A 146 0.68 -6.30 -13.95
C TYR A 146 0.68 -5.63 -12.56
N TRP A 147 -0.09 -6.20 -11.65
CA TRP A 147 -0.14 -5.77 -10.26
C TRP A 147 1.03 -6.35 -9.47
N LEU A 148 1.78 -5.54 -8.73
CA LEU A 148 2.73 -5.99 -7.71
C LEU A 148 1.98 -6.25 -6.40
N ASN A 149 1.58 -5.20 -5.68
CA ASN A 149 0.56 -5.31 -4.65
C ASN A 149 -0.81 -5.05 -5.28
N VAL A 150 -1.84 -5.72 -4.79
CA VAL A 150 -3.20 -5.63 -5.30
C VAL A 150 -4.05 -4.82 -4.32
N PRO A 151 -4.66 -3.70 -4.75
CA PRO A 151 -5.57 -2.97 -3.88
C PRO A 151 -6.78 -3.79 -3.46
N GLY A 152 -7.51 -3.34 -2.44
CA GLY A 152 -8.71 -4.01 -1.95
C GLY A 152 -9.75 -4.26 -3.04
N LEU A 153 -10.40 -5.43 -2.98
CA LEU A 153 -11.39 -5.86 -3.98
C LEU A 153 -12.80 -6.00 -3.38
N TRP A 154 -12.95 -5.82 -2.07
CA TRP A 154 -14.19 -6.15 -1.31
C TRP A 154 -15.37 -5.29 -1.71
N HIS A 155 -15.16 -4.01 -2.01
CA HIS A 155 -16.20 -3.05 -2.41
C HIS A 155 -16.45 -3.01 -3.92
N ARG A 156 -15.81 -3.89 -4.71
CA ARG A 156 -15.67 -3.74 -6.17
C ARG A 156 -14.95 -2.45 -6.55
N GLY A 157 -14.02 -2.02 -5.70
CA GLY A 157 -13.21 -0.81 -5.75
C GLY A 157 -12.32 -0.76 -4.53
N ALA A 158 -11.52 0.29 -4.38
CA ALA A 158 -10.73 0.56 -3.20
C ALA A 158 -10.79 2.03 -2.79
N ASN A 159 -10.61 2.28 -1.50
CA ASN A 159 -10.46 3.63 -0.95
C ASN A 159 -8.99 4.03 -0.97
N PHE A 160 -8.73 5.26 -1.38
CA PHE A 160 -7.42 5.89 -1.37
C PHE A 160 -7.48 7.13 -0.50
N SER A 161 -6.53 7.30 0.41
CA SER A 161 -6.29 8.59 1.07
C SER A 161 -5.16 9.33 0.38
N PHE A 162 -5.19 10.65 0.37
CA PHE A 162 -4.24 11.49 -0.34
C PHE A 162 -3.47 12.41 0.61
N ALA A 163 -2.37 12.95 0.11
CA ALA A 163 -1.45 13.74 0.93
C ALA A 163 -2.00 15.10 1.38
N ASP A 164 -3.08 15.58 0.76
CA ASP A 164 -3.83 16.77 1.22
C ASP A 164 -4.88 16.45 2.31
N GLY A 165 -5.04 15.18 2.67
CA GLY A 165 -5.95 14.70 3.71
C GLY A 165 -7.32 14.25 3.22
N HIS A 166 -7.66 14.38 1.93
CA HIS A 166 -8.91 13.84 1.43
C HIS A 166 -8.84 12.32 1.24
N ALA A 167 -9.98 11.67 1.13
CA ALA A 167 -10.13 10.28 0.71
C ALA A 167 -11.11 10.18 -0.44
N SER A 168 -10.85 9.28 -1.38
CA SER A 168 -11.76 8.99 -2.48
C SER A 168 -11.88 7.49 -2.73
N PHE A 169 -13.05 7.08 -3.23
CA PHE A 169 -13.32 5.72 -3.64
C PHE A 169 -13.13 5.58 -5.15
N HIS A 170 -12.29 4.63 -5.57
CA HIS A 170 -12.18 4.25 -6.97
C HIS A 170 -12.89 2.93 -7.21
N LYS A 171 -13.95 2.96 -8.03
CA LYS A 171 -14.66 1.76 -8.46
C LYS A 171 -13.87 1.05 -9.55
N TRP A 172 -13.64 -0.25 -9.41
CA TRP A 172 -12.98 -1.04 -10.44
C TRP A 172 -13.86 -1.16 -11.68
N MET A 173 -13.32 -0.74 -12.81
CA MET A 173 -14.03 -0.68 -14.10
C MET A 173 -13.73 -1.91 -14.95
N ASP A 174 -12.53 -2.48 -14.84
CA ASP A 174 -12.13 -3.65 -15.61
C ASP A 174 -12.57 -4.94 -14.92
N ALA A 175 -13.26 -5.81 -15.65
CA ALA A 175 -13.68 -7.11 -15.13
C ALA A 175 -12.49 -7.99 -14.70
N SER A 176 -11.34 -7.81 -15.35
CA SER A 176 -10.10 -8.50 -15.01
C SER A 176 -9.56 -8.10 -13.64
N THR A 177 -9.70 -6.81 -13.22
CA THR A 177 -9.35 -6.40 -11.85
C THR A 177 -10.16 -7.18 -10.81
N LEU A 178 -11.46 -7.34 -11.05
CA LEU A 178 -12.35 -8.07 -10.14
C LEU A 178 -12.13 -9.58 -10.15
N ALA A 179 -11.49 -10.10 -11.18
CA ALA A 179 -11.13 -11.52 -11.32
C ALA A 179 -9.77 -11.87 -10.70
N ILE A 180 -8.99 -10.86 -10.28
CA ILE A 180 -7.69 -11.09 -9.63
C ILE A 180 -7.89 -11.91 -8.35
N ASN A 181 -7.04 -12.89 -8.18
CA ASN A 181 -6.99 -13.74 -6.99
C ASN A 181 -5.55 -14.25 -6.79
N ARG A 182 -5.31 -14.99 -5.72
CA ARG A 182 -3.99 -15.52 -5.36
C ARG A 182 -3.23 -16.22 -6.49
N THR A 183 -3.92 -16.86 -7.42
CA THR A 183 -3.28 -17.67 -8.47
C THR A 183 -2.99 -16.93 -9.77
N VAL A 184 -3.60 -15.73 -9.96
CA VAL A 184 -3.55 -15.00 -11.23
C VAL A 184 -3.17 -13.52 -11.06
N TRP A 185 -2.52 -13.13 -9.96
CA TRP A 185 -2.19 -11.71 -9.72
C TRP A 185 -0.84 -11.29 -10.30
N SER A 186 0.20 -12.15 -10.22
CA SER A 186 1.57 -11.79 -10.60
C SER A 186 1.85 -11.86 -12.10
N ASP A 187 1.05 -12.62 -12.87
CA ASP A 187 1.32 -12.91 -14.29
C ASP A 187 0.27 -12.31 -15.23
N MET A 188 -0.69 -11.58 -14.71
CA MET A 188 -1.75 -10.99 -15.51
C MET A 188 -1.26 -9.74 -16.23
N VAL A 189 -0.58 -9.95 -17.35
CA VAL A 189 -0.27 -8.86 -18.29
C VAL A 189 -1.55 -8.41 -18.95
N VAL A 190 -2.03 -7.23 -18.59
CA VAL A 190 -3.25 -6.64 -19.14
C VAL A 190 -2.92 -5.33 -19.84
N PRO A 191 -2.68 -5.35 -21.15
CA PRO A 191 -2.45 -4.13 -21.91
C PRO A 191 -3.67 -3.19 -21.79
N ASN A 192 -3.42 -1.90 -21.61
CA ASN A 192 -4.45 -0.85 -21.54
C ASN A 192 -5.48 -0.99 -20.39
N HIS A 193 -5.08 -1.55 -19.26
CA HIS A 193 -5.92 -1.75 -18.10
C HIS A 193 -6.20 -0.40 -17.39
N SER A 194 -7.46 0.06 -17.39
CA SER A 194 -7.80 1.39 -16.88
C SER A 194 -7.54 1.53 -15.36
N ASP A 195 -7.90 0.51 -14.58
CA ASP A 195 -7.72 0.51 -13.13
C ASP A 195 -6.23 0.53 -12.75
N LEU A 196 -5.42 -0.29 -13.44
CA LEU A 196 -3.97 -0.30 -13.26
C LEU A 196 -3.37 1.09 -13.57
N ARG A 197 -3.79 1.71 -14.68
CA ARG A 197 -3.32 3.06 -15.06
C ARG A 197 -3.75 4.11 -14.07
N TYR A 198 -4.97 4.02 -13.53
CA TYR A 198 -5.40 4.90 -12.46
C TYR A 198 -4.45 4.83 -11.27
N VAL A 199 -4.20 3.64 -10.71
CA VAL A 199 -3.30 3.50 -9.55
C VAL A 199 -1.89 3.97 -9.90
N GLN A 200 -1.38 3.66 -11.08
CA GLN A 200 -0.08 4.15 -11.54
C GLN A 200 0.00 5.68 -11.59
N SER A 201 -1.09 6.36 -11.94
CA SER A 201 -1.10 7.82 -12.10
C SER A 201 -1.05 8.58 -10.78
N ILE A 202 -1.51 7.96 -9.69
CA ILE A 202 -1.58 8.59 -8.35
C ILE A 202 -0.42 8.19 -7.42
N LEU A 203 0.53 7.37 -7.88
CA LEU A 203 1.63 6.86 -7.05
C LEU A 203 2.82 7.81 -6.97
N ALA A 204 3.50 8.03 -8.08
CA ALA A 204 4.72 8.82 -8.16
C ALA A 204 5.03 9.19 -9.61
N THR A 205 5.93 10.14 -9.80
CA THR A 205 6.46 10.52 -11.11
C THR A 205 7.92 10.11 -11.23
N LYS A 206 8.38 9.91 -12.47
CA LYS A 206 9.80 9.71 -12.76
C LYS A 206 10.63 10.94 -12.35
N ASN A 207 11.82 10.67 -11.84
CA ASN A 207 12.85 11.69 -11.61
C ASN A 207 13.29 12.35 -12.91
#